data_0e9644dbe75316a789042d8436b729c0
#
_entry.id   0e9644dbe75316a789042d8436b729c0
#
_cell.length_a   1.000
_cell.length_b   1.000
_cell.length_c   1.000
_cell.angle_alpha   90.00
_cell.angle_beta   90.00
_cell.angle_gamma   90.00
#
_symmetry.space_group_name_H-M   'P 1'
#
loop_
_entity.id
_entity.type
_entity.pdbx_description
1 polymer ?
#
loop_
_entity_poly.entity_id
_entity_poly.type
_entity_poly.pdbx_seq_one_letter_code
_entity_poly.pdbx_strand_id
1 'polypeptide(L)'
;MIDYKPEIILFYINMKLLQEKLSKYDAPQRAMAMGIYPYFREIQSDQDTEVTISGKKVLMFGSNAYLGLTNHPKVKEAAIEAVKKYGTGCAGSRFLNGTLDLHIQLEKRLAEFVGKEDAIVYSTGFQVNLGVVSCLTGREDYILWDELDHASIIEGHRLSFSTKLKYKHNDMESLEKQLQKCEPDKVKLIVTDG
;
A
#
# COMPACT_ATOMS: atom_id res chain seq x y z
N MET A 1 10.55 -39.52 28.13
CA MET A 1 9.17 -38.98 28.06
C MET A 1 9.33 -37.47 27.92
N ILE A 2 9.04 -36.91 26.72
CA ILE A 2 9.09 -35.47 26.51
C ILE A 2 7.80 -34.92 27.08
N ASP A 3 7.93 -34.14 28.16
CA ASP A 3 6.81 -33.47 28.82
C ASP A 3 6.29 -32.36 27.91
N TYR A 4 5.25 -32.67 27.11
CA TYR A 4 4.62 -31.67 26.22
C TYR A 4 3.86 -30.67 27.09
N LYS A 5 4.39 -29.43 27.14
CA LYS A 5 3.69 -28.31 27.80
C LYS A 5 2.33 -28.10 27.15
N PRO A 6 1.26 -27.82 27.93
CA PRO A 6 -0.09 -27.63 27.39
C PRO A 6 -0.18 -26.51 26.34
N GLU A 7 0.71 -25.54 26.42
CA GLU A 7 0.84 -24.42 25.42
C GLU A 7 1.22 -24.93 24.03
N ILE A 8 2.05 -25.98 23.93
CA ILE A 8 2.44 -26.60 22.66
C ILE A 8 1.26 -27.33 22.02
N ILE A 9 0.46 -28.01 22.84
CA ILE A 9 -0.73 -28.73 22.38
C ILE A 9 -1.78 -27.75 21.85
N LEU A 10 -1.98 -26.63 22.52
CA LEU A 10 -2.90 -25.55 22.05
C LEU A 10 -2.45 -24.96 20.71
N PHE A 11 -1.15 -24.76 20.52
CA PHE A 11 -0.58 -24.31 19.26
C PHE A 11 -0.83 -25.31 18.12
N TYR A 12 -0.63 -26.61 18.35
CA TYR A 12 -0.90 -27.67 17.37
C TYR A 12 -2.39 -27.78 16.99
N ILE A 13 -3.29 -27.64 17.95
CA ILE A 13 -4.74 -27.66 17.69
C ILE A 13 -5.15 -26.46 16.84
N ASN A 14 -4.60 -25.28 17.14
CA ASN A 14 -4.87 -24.06 16.35
C ASN A 14 -4.31 -24.15 14.91
N MET A 15 -3.15 -24.79 14.73
CA MET A 15 -2.59 -25.07 13.40
C MET A 15 -3.49 -25.98 12.57
N LYS A 16 -4.09 -27.01 13.17
CA LYS A 16 -5.04 -27.91 12.47
C LYS A 16 -6.28 -27.16 11.99
N LEU A 17 -6.88 -26.31 12.82
CA LEU A 17 -8.02 -25.48 12.44
C LEU A 17 -7.69 -24.50 11.30
N LEU A 18 -6.50 -23.91 11.32
CA LEU A 18 -6.03 -23.06 10.24
C LEU A 18 -5.86 -23.86 8.93
N GLN A 19 -5.25 -25.03 9.00
CA GLN A 19 -5.09 -25.92 7.83
C GLN A 19 -6.44 -26.33 7.24
N GLU A 20 -7.41 -26.71 8.09
CA GLU A 20 -8.77 -27.06 7.69
C GLU A 20 -9.49 -25.87 7.04
N LYS A 21 -9.27 -24.65 7.54
CA LYS A 21 -9.80 -23.43 6.93
C LYS A 21 -9.16 -23.15 5.58
N LEU A 22 -7.84 -23.25 5.47
CA LEU A 22 -7.10 -22.97 4.24
C LEU A 22 -7.36 -24.03 3.16
N SER A 23 -7.56 -25.31 3.54
CA SER A 23 -7.85 -26.38 2.59
C SER A 23 -9.19 -26.22 1.84
N LYS A 24 -10.09 -25.37 2.36
CA LYS A 24 -11.36 -25.04 1.71
C LYS A 24 -11.22 -23.91 0.65
N TYR A 25 -10.06 -23.24 0.62
CA TYR A 25 -9.78 -22.16 -0.32
C TYR A 25 -9.00 -22.68 -1.51
N ASP A 26 -9.72 -23.11 -2.55
CA ASP A 26 -9.18 -23.69 -3.77
C ASP A 26 -9.46 -22.87 -5.04
N ALA A 27 -9.98 -21.64 -4.88
CA ALA A 27 -10.34 -20.76 -5.99
C ALA A 27 -9.17 -20.48 -6.96
N PRO A 28 -7.93 -20.20 -6.50
CA PRO A 28 -6.80 -20.03 -7.41
C PRO A 28 -6.47 -21.30 -8.18
N GLN A 29 -6.50 -22.47 -7.55
CA GLN A 29 -6.19 -23.75 -8.17
C GLN A 29 -7.23 -24.11 -9.23
N ARG A 30 -8.51 -23.83 -8.97
CA ARG A 30 -9.58 -24.01 -9.96
C ARG A 30 -9.40 -23.08 -11.16
N ALA A 31 -9.06 -21.80 -10.93
CA ALA A 31 -8.78 -20.85 -11.99
C ALA A 31 -7.56 -21.28 -12.84
N MET A 32 -6.50 -21.79 -12.20
CA MET A 32 -5.34 -22.35 -12.89
C MET A 32 -5.71 -23.56 -13.75
N ALA A 33 -6.50 -24.49 -13.22
CA ALA A 33 -6.95 -25.67 -13.93
C ALA A 33 -7.83 -25.32 -15.15
N MET A 34 -8.58 -24.24 -15.08
CA MET A 34 -9.38 -23.71 -16.20
C MET A 34 -8.57 -22.84 -17.19
N GLY A 35 -7.28 -22.57 -16.93
CA GLY A 35 -6.44 -21.73 -17.77
C GLY A 35 -6.80 -20.23 -17.74
N ILE A 36 -7.58 -19.79 -16.76
CA ILE A 36 -8.06 -18.40 -16.63
C ILE A 36 -7.39 -17.64 -15.46
N TYR A 37 -6.26 -18.14 -14.95
CA TYR A 37 -5.51 -17.49 -13.87
C TYR A 37 -4.51 -16.49 -14.46
N PRO A 38 -4.77 -15.16 -14.40
CA PRO A 38 -3.97 -14.15 -15.09
C PRO A 38 -2.84 -13.56 -14.22
N TYR A 39 -2.71 -13.99 -12.95
CA TYR A 39 -1.85 -13.38 -11.96
C TYR A 39 -0.45 -14.00 -11.93
N PHE A 40 0.51 -13.28 -11.33
CA PHE A 40 1.88 -13.72 -11.07
C PHE A 40 2.63 -14.21 -12.33
N ARG A 41 2.41 -13.57 -13.47
CA ARG A 41 3.15 -13.85 -14.71
C ARG A 41 4.58 -13.33 -14.58
N GLU A 42 5.55 -14.19 -14.80
CA GLU A 42 6.96 -13.88 -14.73
C GLU A 42 7.39 -13.04 -15.92
N ILE A 43 7.94 -11.85 -15.66
CA ILE A 43 8.56 -10.98 -16.66
C ILE A 43 10.06 -11.26 -16.67
N GLN A 44 10.61 -11.57 -17.85
CA GLN A 44 11.99 -12.03 -18.07
C GLN A 44 12.85 -10.98 -18.77
N SER A 45 12.41 -9.75 -18.83
CA SER A 45 13.11 -8.62 -19.46
C SER A 45 13.05 -7.37 -18.59
N ASP A 46 13.63 -6.28 -19.08
CA ASP A 46 13.43 -4.94 -18.52
C ASP A 46 11.94 -4.57 -18.45
N GLN A 47 11.59 -3.70 -17.51
CA GLN A 47 10.24 -3.13 -17.36
C GLN A 47 10.08 -1.99 -18.36
N ASP A 48 9.48 -2.27 -19.52
CA ASP A 48 9.30 -1.32 -20.63
C ASP A 48 7.94 -1.54 -21.30
N THR A 49 7.68 -0.84 -22.40
CA THR A 49 6.48 -1.00 -23.25
C THR A 49 6.38 -2.37 -23.91
N GLU A 50 7.52 -3.01 -24.17
CA GLU A 50 7.62 -4.40 -24.57
C GLU A 50 8.34 -5.21 -23.48
N VAL A 51 7.78 -6.34 -23.11
CA VAL A 51 8.36 -7.26 -22.13
C VAL A 51 8.39 -8.69 -22.65
N THR A 52 9.23 -9.52 -22.06
CA THR A 52 9.25 -10.96 -22.36
C THR A 52 8.52 -11.72 -21.27
N ILE A 53 7.48 -12.47 -21.63
CA ILE A 53 6.72 -13.36 -20.73
C ILE A 53 6.71 -14.76 -21.36
N SER A 54 7.17 -15.77 -20.61
CA SER A 54 7.27 -17.17 -21.07
C SER A 54 8.02 -17.28 -22.42
N GLY A 55 9.12 -16.55 -22.56
CA GLY A 55 9.95 -16.53 -23.78
C GLY A 55 9.34 -15.79 -24.98
N LYS A 56 8.18 -15.17 -24.83
CA LYS A 56 7.51 -14.41 -25.91
C LYS A 56 7.54 -12.91 -25.62
N LYS A 57 7.83 -12.09 -26.64
CA LYS A 57 7.66 -10.65 -26.58
C LYS A 57 6.18 -10.29 -26.59
N VAL A 58 5.75 -9.46 -25.65
CA VAL A 58 4.37 -8.98 -25.53
C VAL A 58 4.36 -7.47 -25.20
N LEU A 59 3.32 -6.78 -25.62
CA LEU A 59 3.10 -5.38 -25.26
C LEU A 59 2.55 -5.27 -23.84
N MET A 60 3.11 -4.34 -23.04
CA MET A 60 2.72 -4.11 -21.66
C MET A 60 1.75 -2.95 -21.55
N PHE A 61 0.44 -3.26 -21.46
CA PHE A 61 -0.61 -2.24 -21.22
C PHE A 61 -1.01 -2.09 -19.75
N GLY A 62 -0.57 -2.99 -18.88
CA GLY A 62 -0.93 -3.02 -17.45
C GLY A 62 0.15 -2.46 -16.52
N SER A 63 0.87 -1.40 -16.94
CA SER A 63 1.96 -0.84 -16.17
C SER A 63 1.55 0.44 -15.43
N ASN A 64 2.05 0.61 -14.20
CA ASN A 64 1.97 1.87 -13.44
C ASN A 64 3.14 2.84 -13.74
N ALA A 65 3.99 2.53 -14.72
CA ALA A 65 5.08 3.39 -15.15
C ALA A 65 4.59 4.53 -16.06
N TYR A 66 3.67 5.37 -15.58
CA TYR A 66 2.99 6.42 -16.37
C TYR A 66 3.92 7.37 -17.10
N LEU A 67 5.10 7.66 -16.55
CA LEU A 67 6.10 8.56 -17.17
C LEU A 67 7.17 7.81 -17.96
N GLY A 68 7.12 6.46 -18.04
CA GLY A 68 8.11 5.67 -18.76
C GLY A 68 9.54 5.74 -18.17
N LEU A 69 9.69 6.10 -16.90
CA LEU A 69 11.00 6.31 -16.28
C LEU A 69 11.63 5.07 -15.66
N THR A 70 10.89 3.99 -15.54
CA THR A 70 11.35 2.75 -14.87
C THR A 70 12.64 2.21 -15.46
N ASN A 71 12.79 2.28 -16.79
CA ASN A 71 13.96 1.81 -17.53
C ASN A 71 14.86 2.95 -18.07
N HIS A 72 14.64 4.19 -17.64
CA HIS A 72 15.38 5.35 -18.16
C HIS A 72 16.86 5.30 -17.74
N PRO A 73 17.83 5.48 -18.67
CA PRO A 73 19.26 5.36 -18.38
C PRO A 73 19.74 6.21 -17.21
N LYS A 74 19.37 7.48 -17.15
CA LYS A 74 19.74 8.39 -16.06
C LYS A 74 19.19 7.96 -14.69
N VAL A 75 18.01 7.34 -14.65
CA VAL A 75 17.44 6.83 -13.41
C VAL A 75 18.18 5.59 -12.94
N LYS A 76 18.52 4.68 -13.87
CA LYS A 76 19.37 3.51 -13.57
C LYS A 76 20.74 3.92 -13.04
N GLU A 77 21.40 4.88 -13.69
CA GLU A 77 22.70 5.41 -13.28
C GLU A 77 22.64 5.98 -11.86
N ALA A 78 21.66 6.84 -11.57
CA ALA A 78 21.48 7.41 -10.24
C ALA A 78 21.23 6.33 -9.16
N ALA A 79 20.50 5.28 -9.48
CA ALA A 79 20.29 4.14 -8.58
C ALA A 79 21.59 3.38 -8.32
N ILE A 80 22.41 3.14 -9.36
CA ILE A 80 23.74 2.50 -9.22
C ILE A 80 24.65 3.32 -8.32
N GLU A 81 24.72 4.63 -8.52
CA GLU A 81 25.54 5.52 -7.69
C GLU A 81 25.05 5.57 -6.24
N ALA A 82 23.72 5.56 -6.02
CA ALA A 82 23.15 5.48 -4.68
C ALA A 82 23.53 4.16 -3.98
N VAL A 83 23.47 3.03 -4.69
CA VAL A 83 23.89 1.72 -4.14
C VAL A 83 25.37 1.72 -3.80
N LYS A 84 26.24 2.29 -4.63
CA LYS A 84 27.69 2.41 -4.35
C LYS A 84 27.96 3.25 -3.09
N LYS A 85 27.19 4.34 -2.89
CA LYS A 85 27.41 5.27 -1.77
C LYS A 85 26.79 4.75 -0.46
N TYR A 86 25.59 4.20 -0.50
CA TYR A 86 24.79 3.89 0.69
C TYR A 86 24.60 2.40 0.97
N GLY A 87 24.94 1.53 0.01
CA GLY A 87 24.60 0.11 0.05
C GLY A 87 23.18 -0.16 -0.43
N THR A 88 22.66 -1.35 -0.11
CA THR A 88 21.41 -1.87 -0.67
C THR A 88 20.17 -1.52 0.16
N GLY A 89 20.31 -0.82 1.27
CA GLY A 89 19.17 -0.47 2.14
C GLY A 89 19.59 0.34 3.35
N CYS A 90 18.60 0.66 4.18
CA CYS A 90 18.79 1.38 5.43
C CYS A 90 18.84 0.39 6.61
N ALA A 91 19.77 0.62 7.55
CA ALA A 91 19.98 -0.27 8.70
C ALA A 91 18.88 -0.14 9.79
N GLY A 92 17.91 0.74 9.61
CA GLY A 92 16.82 0.95 10.55
C GLY A 92 15.72 1.83 9.99
N SER A 93 14.71 2.12 10.84
CA SER A 93 13.62 3.02 10.48
C SER A 93 14.11 4.46 10.35
N ARG A 94 13.40 5.26 9.55
CA ARG A 94 13.69 6.70 9.41
C ARG A 94 13.64 7.46 10.73
N PHE A 95 12.78 7.04 11.63
CA PHE A 95 12.63 7.64 12.95
C PHE A 95 13.88 7.47 13.85
N LEU A 96 14.61 6.38 13.70
CA LEU A 96 15.78 6.07 14.53
C LEU A 96 17.10 6.36 13.81
N ASN A 97 17.57 5.45 12.97
CA ASN A 97 18.91 5.48 12.38
C ASN A 97 18.93 5.20 10.88
N GLY A 98 17.76 5.20 10.21
CA GLY A 98 17.64 4.93 8.76
C GLY A 98 17.41 6.17 7.90
N THR A 99 17.51 7.40 8.44
CA THR A 99 17.40 8.62 7.64
C THR A 99 18.73 8.96 6.99
N LEU A 100 18.78 8.92 5.67
CA LEU A 100 19.90 9.33 4.85
C LEU A 100 19.76 10.80 4.41
N ASP A 101 20.87 11.44 4.06
CA ASP A 101 20.87 12.76 3.41
C ASP A 101 20.05 12.76 2.11
N LEU A 102 20.02 11.65 1.38
CA LEU A 102 19.23 11.45 0.18
C LEU A 102 17.71 11.61 0.45
N HIS A 103 17.21 11.12 1.58
CA HIS A 103 15.80 11.30 1.97
C HIS A 103 15.48 12.79 2.16
N ILE A 104 16.33 13.51 2.91
CA ILE A 104 16.12 14.93 3.19
C ILE A 104 16.19 15.77 1.93
N GLN A 105 17.12 15.47 1.03
CA GLN A 105 17.24 16.16 -0.26
C GLN A 105 16.00 15.92 -1.13
N LEU A 106 15.49 14.68 -1.18
CA LEU A 106 14.30 14.34 -1.94
C LEU A 106 13.07 15.08 -1.39
N GLU A 107 12.87 15.08 -0.08
CA GLU A 107 11.75 15.76 0.58
C GLU A 107 11.76 17.26 0.29
N LYS A 108 12.90 17.93 0.41
CA LYS A 108 13.05 19.35 0.06
C LYS A 108 12.69 19.63 -1.40
N ARG A 109 13.23 18.83 -2.33
CA ARG A 109 12.96 19.02 -3.76
C ARG A 109 11.49 18.74 -4.12
N LEU A 110 10.85 17.79 -3.47
CA LEU A 110 9.43 17.52 -3.65
C LEU A 110 8.56 18.65 -3.08
N ALA A 111 8.88 19.17 -1.89
CA ALA A 111 8.21 20.33 -1.31
C ALA A 111 8.29 21.55 -2.25
N GLU A 112 9.49 21.86 -2.74
CA GLU A 112 9.71 22.92 -3.73
C GLU A 112 8.88 22.71 -5.01
N PHE A 113 8.90 21.49 -5.57
CA PHE A 113 8.18 21.15 -6.80
C PHE A 113 6.67 21.33 -6.67
N VAL A 114 6.07 20.96 -5.53
CA VAL A 114 4.62 21.07 -5.30
C VAL A 114 4.23 22.39 -4.64
N GLY A 115 5.18 23.29 -4.35
CA GLY A 115 4.94 24.60 -3.73
C GLY A 115 4.43 24.50 -2.29
N LYS A 116 4.95 23.56 -1.50
CA LYS A 116 4.63 23.36 -0.10
C LYS A 116 5.85 23.66 0.79
N GLU A 117 5.61 23.90 2.07
CA GLU A 117 6.67 24.20 3.04
C GLU A 117 7.56 22.99 3.30
N ASP A 118 6.96 21.78 3.32
CA ASP A 118 7.68 20.55 3.59
C ASP A 118 6.99 19.35 2.90
N ALA A 119 7.70 18.22 2.86
CA ALA A 119 7.20 16.95 2.35
C ALA A 119 7.75 15.79 3.19
N ILE A 120 7.01 14.70 3.25
CA ILE A 120 7.45 13.44 3.84
C ILE A 120 7.34 12.30 2.81
N VAL A 121 8.40 11.51 2.67
CA VAL A 121 8.48 10.41 1.70
C VAL A 121 8.22 9.07 2.38
N TYR A 122 7.36 8.28 1.77
CA TYR A 122 7.10 6.88 2.10
C TYR A 122 7.57 5.97 0.96
N SER A 123 7.87 4.72 1.28
CA SER A 123 8.35 3.74 0.29
C SER A 123 7.30 3.35 -0.75
N THR A 124 6.01 3.45 -0.43
CA THR A 124 4.89 3.12 -1.32
C THR A 124 3.69 4.03 -1.07
N GLY A 125 2.84 4.23 -2.10
CA GLY A 125 1.56 4.94 -1.96
C GLY A 125 0.61 4.24 -0.97
N PHE A 126 0.69 2.91 -0.87
CA PHE A 126 -0.06 2.16 0.14
C PHE A 126 0.30 2.64 1.57
N GLN A 127 1.59 2.76 1.87
CA GLN A 127 2.06 3.24 3.18
C GLN A 127 1.72 4.71 3.42
N VAL A 128 1.68 5.55 2.37
CA VAL A 128 1.21 6.93 2.49
C VAL A 128 -0.20 6.95 3.06
N ASN A 129 -1.13 6.23 2.44
CA ASN A 129 -2.52 6.21 2.87
C ASN A 129 -2.70 5.61 4.27
N LEU A 130 -1.96 4.54 4.60
CA LEU A 130 -1.94 4.01 5.98
C LEU A 130 -1.47 5.06 6.99
N GLY A 131 -0.36 5.72 6.72
CA GLY A 131 0.22 6.71 7.61
C GLY A 131 -0.65 7.96 7.76
N VAL A 132 -0.99 8.60 6.64
CA VAL A 132 -1.69 9.88 6.63
C VAL A 132 -3.11 9.76 7.19
N VAL A 133 -3.91 8.82 6.66
CA VAL A 133 -5.31 8.67 7.08
C VAL A 133 -5.42 8.30 8.55
N SER A 134 -4.53 7.42 9.05
CA SER A 134 -4.60 6.98 10.44
C SER A 134 -4.09 8.01 11.45
N CYS A 135 -3.17 8.91 11.07
CA CYS A 135 -2.56 9.86 12.02
C CYS A 135 -3.31 11.19 12.14
N LEU A 136 -4.14 11.56 11.16
CA LEU A 136 -4.83 12.86 11.13
C LEU A 136 -6.10 12.90 11.98
N THR A 137 -6.60 11.75 12.43
CA THR A 137 -7.87 11.67 13.18
C THR A 137 -7.73 10.78 14.42
N GLY A 138 -8.35 11.19 15.50
CA GLY A 138 -8.38 10.52 16.81
C GLY A 138 -9.74 9.91 17.14
N ARG A 139 -9.92 9.48 18.40
CA ARG A 139 -11.13 8.79 18.89
C ARG A 139 -12.42 9.61 18.78
N GLU A 140 -12.30 10.91 18.84
CA GLU A 140 -13.44 11.82 18.83
C GLU A 140 -13.73 12.39 17.44
N ASP A 141 -12.91 12.06 16.45
CA ASP A 141 -13.00 12.58 15.10
C ASP A 141 -13.73 11.64 14.15
N TYR A 142 -13.94 12.11 12.92
CA TYR A 142 -14.67 11.38 11.88
C TYR A 142 -13.80 11.21 10.64
N ILE A 143 -13.90 10.03 10.01
CA ILE A 143 -13.43 9.78 8.64
C ILE A 143 -14.65 9.48 7.79
N LEU A 144 -14.87 10.30 6.76
CA LEU A 144 -15.86 10.08 5.72
C LEU A 144 -15.16 9.56 4.49
N TRP A 145 -15.45 8.33 4.09
CA TRP A 145 -14.74 7.63 3.03
C TRP A 145 -15.67 7.17 1.91
N ASP A 146 -15.17 7.28 0.66
CA ASP A 146 -15.90 6.85 -0.53
C ASP A 146 -15.98 5.32 -0.61
N GLU A 147 -17.13 4.77 -1.02
CA GLU A 147 -17.33 3.32 -1.09
C GLU A 147 -16.44 2.60 -2.10
N LEU A 148 -15.86 3.31 -3.07
CA LEU A 148 -14.94 2.79 -4.08
C LEU A 148 -13.47 3.15 -3.83
N ASP A 149 -13.15 3.72 -2.67
CA ASP A 149 -11.77 4.04 -2.30
C ASP A 149 -10.83 2.84 -2.45
N HIS A 150 -9.59 3.12 -2.86
CA HIS A 150 -8.54 2.12 -2.94
C HIS A 150 -8.33 1.37 -1.62
N ALA A 151 -7.99 0.09 -1.69
CA ALA A 151 -7.77 -0.76 -0.52
C ALA A 151 -6.83 -0.16 0.53
N SER A 152 -5.82 0.61 0.13
CA SER A 152 -4.90 1.29 1.05
C SER A 152 -5.58 2.37 1.91
N ILE A 153 -6.56 3.08 1.37
CA ILE A 153 -7.36 4.06 2.12
C ILE A 153 -8.26 3.32 3.11
N ILE A 154 -8.89 2.23 2.67
CA ILE A 154 -9.70 1.37 3.53
C ILE A 154 -8.86 0.82 4.70
N GLU A 155 -7.66 0.35 4.45
CA GLU A 155 -6.78 -0.11 5.53
C GLU A 155 -6.28 1.06 6.40
N GLY A 156 -6.00 2.23 5.81
CA GLY A 156 -5.63 3.44 6.54
C GLY A 156 -6.69 3.85 7.57
N HIS A 157 -7.96 3.94 7.16
CA HIS A 157 -9.01 4.30 8.11
C HIS A 157 -9.32 3.18 9.13
N ARG A 158 -9.03 1.90 8.82
CA ARG A 158 -9.13 0.79 9.80
C ARG A 158 -8.13 0.94 10.95
N LEU A 159 -6.96 1.50 10.69
CA LEU A 159 -5.94 1.75 11.72
C LEU A 159 -6.29 2.94 12.62
N SER A 160 -7.08 3.91 12.14
CA SER A 160 -7.56 5.02 12.97
C SER A 160 -8.60 4.54 14.00
N PHE A 161 -8.63 5.19 15.15
CA PHE A 161 -9.66 5.00 16.18
C PHE A 161 -10.90 5.87 15.99
N SER A 162 -10.94 6.72 14.96
CA SER A 162 -12.06 7.62 14.65
C SER A 162 -13.35 6.90 14.29
N THR A 163 -14.47 7.62 14.33
CA THR A 163 -15.75 7.16 13.79
C THR A 163 -15.72 7.18 12.26
N LYS A 164 -16.09 6.07 11.62
CA LYS A 164 -16.01 5.86 10.17
C LYS A 164 -17.39 5.90 9.53
N LEU A 165 -17.57 6.82 8.57
CA LEU A 165 -18.82 7.03 7.86
C LEU A 165 -18.59 6.84 6.36
N LYS A 166 -19.23 5.82 5.79
CA LYS A 166 -19.17 5.54 4.35
C LYS A 166 -20.19 6.36 3.59
N TYR A 167 -19.81 6.97 2.47
CA TYR A 167 -20.74 7.57 1.52
C TYR A 167 -20.65 6.90 0.14
N LYS A 168 -21.70 7.08 -0.68
CA LYS A 168 -21.77 6.52 -2.03
C LYS A 168 -20.83 7.27 -2.98
N HIS A 169 -20.20 6.54 -3.88
CA HIS A 169 -19.32 7.12 -4.87
C HIS A 169 -20.00 8.21 -5.70
N ASN A 170 -19.31 9.36 -5.84
CA ASN A 170 -19.80 10.55 -6.58
C ASN A 170 -21.20 11.06 -6.15
N ASP A 171 -21.65 10.75 -4.95
CA ASP A 171 -22.94 11.17 -4.43
C ASP A 171 -22.77 12.21 -3.30
N MET A 172 -22.85 13.49 -3.68
CA MET A 172 -22.68 14.61 -2.74
C MET A 172 -23.81 14.69 -1.71
N GLU A 173 -25.02 14.26 -2.06
CA GLU A 173 -26.13 14.18 -1.08
C GLU A 173 -25.86 13.10 -0.04
N SER A 174 -25.28 11.96 -0.46
CA SER A 174 -24.85 10.91 0.46
C SER A 174 -23.77 11.41 1.40
N LEU A 175 -22.77 12.14 0.89
CA LEU A 175 -21.71 12.75 1.70
C LEU A 175 -22.29 13.75 2.71
N GLU A 176 -23.18 14.65 2.27
CA GLU A 176 -23.81 15.63 3.14
C GLU A 176 -24.62 14.99 4.27
N LYS A 177 -25.40 13.95 3.97
CA LYS A 177 -26.11 13.15 4.98
C LYS A 177 -25.20 12.52 6.02
N GLN A 178 -23.97 12.13 5.64
CA GLN A 178 -23.00 11.63 6.60
C GLN A 178 -22.36 12.75 7.41
N LEU A 179 -22.06 13.90 6.80
CA LEU A 179 -21.53 15.08 7.48
C LEU A 179 -22.49 15.61 8.55
N GLN A 180 -23.80 15.58 8.29
CA GLN A 180 -24.83 15.99 9.25
C GLN A 180 -24.88 15.13 10.53
N LYS A 181 -24.28 13.94 10.52
CA LYS A 181 -24.16 13.08 11.70
C LYS A 181 -22.95 13.41 12.58
N CYS A 182 -22.04 14.24 12.07
CA CYS A 182 -20.81 14.58 12.75
C CYS A 182 -21.01 15.79 13.67
N GLU A 183 -20.43 15.75 14.85
CA GLU A 183 -20.41 16.88 15.78
C GLU A 183 -19.67 18.06 15.14
N PRO A 184 -20.18 19.31 15.28
CA PRO A 184 -19.62 20.49 14.58
C PRO A 184 -18.17 20.82 14.93
N ASP A 185 -17.78 20.60 16.17
CA ASP A 185 -16.48 20.95 16.77
C ASP A 185 -15.39 19.86 16.61
N LYS A 186 -15.70 18.74 15.95
CA LYS A 186 -14.75 17.64 15.73
C LYS A 186 -14.16 17.68 14.32
N VAL A 187 -12.98 17.11 14.15
CA VAL A 187 -12.33 16.98 12.84
C VAL A 187 -13.12 16.01 11.96
N LYS A 188 -13.30 16.40 10.70
CA LYS A 188 -13.95 15.56 9.66
C LYS A 188 -12.96 15.41 8.50
N LEU A 189 -12.34 14.25 8.41
CA LEU A 189 -11.47 13.91 7.29
C LEU A 189 -12.31 13.25 6.20
N ILE A 190 -12.49 13.96 5.07
CA ILE A 190 -13.13 13.40 3.88
C ILE A 190 -12.03 12.81 3.01
N VAL A 191 -12.18 11.55 2.62
CA VAL A 191 -11.23 10.84 1.77
C VAL A 191 -11.95 10.32 0.54
N THR A 192 -11.32 10.52 -0.62
CA THR A 192 -11.81 10.02 -1.91
C THR A 192 -10.62 9.72 -2.81
N ASP A 193 -10.77 8.70 -3.63
CA ASP A 193 -9.83 8.33 -4.70
C ASP A 193 -10.35 8.90 -6.02
N GLY A 194 -9.45 9.47 -6.85
CA GLY A 194 -9.81 10.16 -8.07
C GLY A 194 -9.65 9.31 -9.33
#